data_96c5f025ef678fa4a12b51ce6d5e1ba2
#
_entry.id   96c5f025ef678fa4a12b51ce6d5e1ba2
#
_cell.length_a   1.000
_cell.length_b   1.000
_cell.length_c   1.000
_cell.angle_alpha   90.00
_cell.angle_beta   90.00
_cell.angle_gamma   90.00
#
_symmetry.space_group_name_H-M   'P 1'
#
loop_
_entity.id
_entity.type
_entity.pdbx_description
1 polymer ?
#
loop_
_entity_poly.entity_id
_entity_poly.type
_entity_poly.pdbx_seq_one_letter_code
_entity_poly.pdbx_strand_id
1 'polypeptide(L)'
;GSPSQESTRFTHHPGIYIAHPRIVDQPAKLERFTRHAEHNYAWYQKTIKDEMEEYQHEFGTPPKGLARKRIYESAANDLLHSCSTSFIWTTNPMAMIKFFHERDDEGADLEIMRFARTWKAIAFARWPNLFSHAFPELQQAQR
;
A
#
# COMPACT_ATOMS: atom_id res chain seq x y z
N GLY A 1 8.08 -6.70 -15.36
CA GLY A 1 6.77 -6.67 -14.72
C GLY A 1 6.04 -5.39 -15.07
N SER A 2 4.73 -5.43 -15.03
CA SER A 2 3.86 -4.28 -15.30
C SER A 2 2.93 -4.09 -14.08
N PRO A 3 3.17 -3.07 -13.23
CA PRO A 3 2.28 -2.76 -12.13
C PRO A 3 1.04 -2.00 -12.62
N SER A 4 -0.11 -2.32 -12.05
CA SER A 4 -1.34 -1.55 -12.19
C SER A 4 -1.86 -1.23 -10.79
N GLN A 5 -1.84 0.04 -10.44
CA GLN A 5 -2.18 0.56 -9.11
C GLN A 5 -3.54 1.27 -9.15
N GLU A 6 -4.33 1.04 -8.10
CA GLU A 6 -5.52 1.84 -7.84
C GLU A 6 -5.14 3.29 -7.53
N SER A 7 -5.80 4.23 -8.19
CA SER A 7 -5.50 5.65 -8.05
C SER A 7 -6.49 6.34 -7.12
N THR A 8 -5.98 6.94 -6.06
CA THR A 8 -6.77 7.77 -5.12
C THR A 8 -7.42 9.00 -5.77
N ARG A 9 -7.02 9.35 -6.99
CA ARG A 9 -7.64 10.44 -7.78
C ARG A 9 -9.00 10.07 -8.37
N PHE A 10 -9.31 8.76 -8.46
CA PHE A 10 -10.56 8.27 -9.04
C PHE A 10 -11.46 7.56 -8.04
N THR A 11 -10.87 7.06 -6.96
CA THR A 11 -11.55 6.27 -5.95
C THR A 11 -11.36 6.88 -4.56
N HIS A 12 -12.41 6.78 -3.76
CA HIS A 12 -12.35 7.16 -2.35
C HIS A 12 -11.42 6.21 -1.59
N HIS A 13 -10.47 6.76 -0.84
CA HIS A 13 -9.56 5.94 -0.03
C HIS A 13 -10.32 5.25 1.11
N PRO A 14 -10.09 3.95 1.36
CA PRO A 14 -10.88 3.18 2.35
C PRO A 14 -10.51 3.46 3.82
N GLY A 15 -9.58 4.37 4.09
CA GLY A 15 -9.15 4.68 5.46
C GLY A 15 -8.22 3.64 6.09
N ILE A 16 -7.58 2.80 5.27
CA ILE A 16 -6.64 1.80 5.76
C ILE A 16 -5.23 2.39 5.75
N TYR A 17 -4.57 2.38 6.91
CA TYR A 17 -3.18 2.82 7.08
C TYR A 17 -2.32 1.66 7.57
N ILE A 18 -1.09 1.59 7.08
CA ILE A 18 -0.14 0.53 7.42
C ILE A 18 0.91 1.12 8.36
N ALA A 19 0.95 0.62 9.59
CA ALA A 19 1.96 1.01 10.54
C ALA A 19 3.28 0.28 10.25
N HIS A 20 4.39 1.03 10.24
CA HIS A 20 5.72 0.44 10.11
C HIS A 20 5.97 -0.62 11.19
N PRO A 21 6.66 -1.75 10.90
CA PRO A 21 6.88 -2.83 11.86
C PRO A 21 7.44 -2.39 13.23
N ARG A 22 8.33 -1.40 13.27
CA ARG A 22 8.85 -0.83 14.52
C ARG A 22 7.81 -0.07 15.37
N ILE A 23 6.66 0.28 14.76
CA ILE A 23 5.52 0.90 15.46
C ILE A 23 4.62 -0.19 16.00
N VAL A 24 4.34 -1.22 15.19
CA VAL A 24 3.44 -2.34 15.55
C VAL A 24 3.91 -3.06 16.80
N ASP A 25 5.22 -3.27 16.93
CA ASP A 25 5.82 -3.99 18.07
C ASP A 25 5.83 -3.18 19.40
N GLN A 26 5.33 -1.92 19.37
CA GLN A 26 5.34 -1.01 20.54
C GLN A 26 3.94 -0.43 20.79
N PRO A 27 3.16 -0.96 21.77
CA PRO A 27 1.75 -0.59 21.96
C PRO A 27 1.49 0.92 22.06
N ALA A 28 2.30 1.66 22.83
CA ALA A 28 2.12 3.11 22.98
C ALA A 28 2.38 3.89 21.66
N LYS A 29 3.30 3.42 20.82
CA LYS A 29 3.54 4.02 19.51
C LYS A 29 2.43 3.65 18.54
N LEU A 30 1.93 2.43 18.59
CA LEU A 30 0.81 1.97 17.76
C LEU A 30 -0.45 2.77 18.09
N GLU A 31 -0.78 2.96 19.36
CA GLU A 31 -1.93 3.77 19.77
C GLU A 31 -1.83 5.22 19.26
N ARG A 32 -0.65 5.84 19.39
CA ARG A 32 -0.43 7.20 18.87
C ARG A 32 -0.56 7.26 17.35
N PHE A 33 -0.02 6.26 16.64
CA PHE A 33 -0.14 6.15 15.19
C PHE A 33 -1.61 6.02 14.78
N THR A 34 -2.36 5.12 15.44
CA THR A 34 -3.79 4.88 15.15
C THR A 34 -4.60 6.16 15.30
N ARG A 35 -4.47 6.86 16.43
CA ARG A 35 -5.16 8.14 16.65
C ARG A 35 -4.81 9.18 15.59
N HIS A 36 -3.54 9.25 15.16
CA HIS A 36 -3.14 10.17 14.10
C HIS A 36 -3.72 9.79 12.74
N ALA A 37 -3.74 8.51 12.40
CA ALA A 37 -4.33 7.99 11.17
C ALA A 37 -5.85 8.23 11.12
N GLU A 38 -6.56 7.98 12.22
CA GLU A 38 -8.01 8.24 12.34
C GLU A 38 -8.34 9.74 12.18
N HIS A 39 -7.57 10.61 12.84
CA HIS A 39 -7.73 12.06 12.70
C HIS A 39 -7.48 12.53 11.27
N ASN A 40 -6.42 12.04 10.65
CA ASN A 40 -6.07 12.36 9.28
C ASN A 40 -7.15 11.88 8.29
N TYR A 41 -7.69 10.68 8.50
CA TYR A 41 -8.76 10.15 7.66
C TYR A 41 -10.07 10.94 7.81
N ALA A 42 -10.42 11.33 9.03
CA ALA A 42 -11.59 12.18 9.27
C ALA A 42 -11.44 13.54 8.57
N TRP A 43 -10.23 14.11 8.57
CA TRP A 43 -9.94 15.34 7.84
C TRP A 43 -10.09 15.15 6.33
N TYR A 44 -9.50 14.10 5.76
CA TYR A 44 -9.65 13.74 4.35
C TYR A 44 -11.13 13.61 3.93
N GLN A 45 -11.93 12.91 4.73
CA GLN A 45 -13.38 12.78 4.47
C GLN A 45 -14.08 14.13 4.51
N LYS A 46 -13.73 14.98 5.49
CA LYS A 46 -14.29 16.32 5.63
C LYS A 46 -13.94 17.19 4.41
N THR A 47 -12.70 17.19 3.97
CA THR A 47 -12.27 17.95 2.78
C THR A 47 -13.08 17.55 1.55
N ILE A 48 -13.26 16.25 1.29
CA ILE A 48 -14.08 15.78 0.18
C ILE A 48 -15.52 16.30 0.30
N LYS A 49 -16.11 16.18 1.47
CA LYS A 49 -17.50 16.60 1.70
C LYS A 49 -17.67 18.11 1.48
N ASP A 50 -16.82 18.90 2.08
CA ASP A 50 -16.88 20.36 2.01
C ASP A 50 -16.72 20.84 0.54
N GLU A 51 -15.70 20.34 -0.19
CA GLU A 51 -15.49 20.70 -1.59
C GLU A 51 -16.63 20.23 -2.52
N MET A 52 -17.27 19.08 -2.24
CA MET A 52 -18.44 18.63 -2.98
C MET A 52 -19.65 19.52 -2.73
N GLU A 53 -19.88 19.95 -1.50
CA GLU A 53 -20.98 20.84 -1.11
C GLU A 53 -20.76 22.24 -1.72
N GLU A 54 -19.54 22.78 -1.67
CA GLU A 54 -19.16 24.06 -2.30
C GLU A 54 -19.42 24.02 -3.81
N TYR A 55 -18.95 22.97 -4.48
CA TYR A 55 -19.19 22.78 -5.92
C TYR A 55 -20.70 22.75 -6.26
N GLN A 56 -21.47 21.98 -5.47
CA GLN A 56 -22.92 21.88 -5.68
C GLN A 56 -23.62 23.21 -5.45
N HIS A 57 -23.18 23.99 -4.46
CA HIS A 57 -23.72 25.32 -4.20
C HIS A 57 -23.41 26.29 -5.34
N GLU A 58 -22.20 26.25 -5.89
CA GLU A 58 -21.77 27.14 -6.96
C GLU A 58 -22.41 26.80 -8.30
N PHE A 59 -22.48 25.50 -8.67
CA PHE A 59 -22.92 25.04 -9.99
C PHE A 59 -24.32 24.45 -10.03
N GLY A 60 -25.01 24.32 -8.90
CA GLY A 60 -26.38 23.78 -8.79
C GLY A 60 -26.49 22.27 -9.03
N THR A 61 -25.38 21.57 -9.29
CA THR A 61 -25.33 20.14 -9.59
C THR A 61 -24.16 19.47 -8.90
N PRO A 62 -24.26 18.18 -8.47
CA PRO A 62 -23.15 17.49 -7.86
C PRO A 62 -21.98 17.30 -8.84
N PRO A 63 -20.71 17.35 -8.37
CA PRO A 63 -19.55 17.21 -9.23
C PRO A 63 -19.48 15.82 -9.88
N LYS A 64 -19.16 15.78 -11.20
CA LYS A 64 -19.02 14.55 -11.98
C LYS A 64 -17.72 14.62 -12.83
N GLY A 65 -17.26 13.47 -13.28
CA GLY A 65 -16.13 13.37 -14.20
C GLY A 65 -14.89 14.09 -13.69
N LEU A 66 -14.39 15.07 -14.44
CA LEU A 66 -13.16 15.79 -14.12
C LEU A 66 -13.27 16.64 -12.84
N ALA A 67 -14.41 17.26 -12.58
CA ALA A 67 -14.61 18.04 -11.35
C ALA A 67 -14.49 17.15 -10.11
N ARG A 68 -15.17 16.01 -10.09
CA ARG A 68 -15.07 15.04 -9.00
C ARG A 68 -13.63 14.51 -8.83
N LYS A 69 -12.94 14.24 -9.94
CA LYS A 69 -11.54 13.82 -9.92
C LYS A 69 -10.64 14.85 -9.22
N ARG A 70 -10.80 16.14 -9.53
CA ARG A 70 -10.00 17.22 -8.92
C ARG A 70 -10.25 17.36 -7.43
N ILE A 71 -11.48 17.14 -6.96
CA ILE A 71 -11.79 17.11 -5.52
C ILE A 71 -11.01 15.98 -4.82
N TYR A 72 -11.00 14.77 -5.40
CA TYR A 72 -10.21 13.68 -4.82
C TYR A 72 -8.70 13.94 -4.91
N GLU A 73 -8.21 14.60 -5.97
CA GLU A 73 -6.79 15.00 -6.09
C GLU A 73 -6.41 16.00 -5.00
N SER A 74 -7.27 16.98 -4.71
CA SER A 74 -7.07 17.97 -3.63
C SER A 74 -7.03 17.27 -2.28
N ALA A 75 -8.07 16.52 -1.95
CA ALA A 75 -8.18 15.82 -0.68
C ALA A 75 -7.06 14.78 -0.46
N ALA A 76 -6.54 14.16 -1.51
CA ALA A 76 -5.46 13.18 -1.41
C ALA A 76 -4.16 13.76 -0.82
N ASN A 77 -3.97 15.08 -0.85
CA ASN A 77 -2.84 15.74 -0.18
C ASN A 77 -2.92 15.63 1.35
N ASP A 78 -4.12 15.40 1.90
CA ASP A 78 -4.33 15.21 3.33
C ASP A 78 -3.99 13.78 3.80
N LEU A 79 -3.82 12.82 2.88
CA LEU A 79 -3.52 11.43 3.24
C LEU A 79 -2.07 11.27 3.71
N LEU A 80 -1.87 10.50 4.76
CA LEU A 80 -0.53 10.11 5.20
C LEU A 80 0.16 9.19 4.18
N HIS A 81 1.49 9.23 4.13
CA HIS A 81 2.29 8.31 3.31
C HIS A 81 2.08 6.83 3.66
N SER A 82 1.62 6.55 4.88
CA SER A 82 1.27 5.21 5.35
C SER A 82 -0.10 4.71 4.85
N CYS A 83 -0.83 5.49 4.04
CA CYS A 83 -2.10 5.04 3.49
C CYS A 83 -1.88 3.84 2.55
N SER A 84 -2.75 2.83 2.68
CA SER A 84 -2.68 1.64 1.85
C SER A 84 -3.16 1.94 0.43
N THR A 85 -2.59 1.23 -0.52
CA THR A 85 -3.11 1.16 -1.89
C THR A 85 -3.06 -0.28 -2.36
N SER A 86 -3.91 -0.62 -3.33
CA SER A 86 -3.89 -1.92 -3.97
C SER A 86 -3.27 -1.82 -5.35
N PHE A 87 -2.44 -2.78 -5.72
CA PHE A 87 -1.96 -2.88 -7.09
C PHE A 87 -1.84 -4.35 -7.52
N ILE A 88 -1.95 -4.57 -8.81
CA ILE A 88 -1.68 -5.86 -9.43
C ILE A 88 -0.32 -5.77 -10.12
N TRP A 89 0.55 -6.69 -9.79
CA TRP A 89 1.85 -6.79 -10.43
C TRP A 89 1.98 -8.10 -11.20
N THR A 90 1.96 -8.01 -12.52
CA THR A 90 2.27 -9.15 -13.41
C THR A 90 3.78 -9.21 -13.62
N THR A 91 4.39 -10.32 -13.26
CA THR A 91 5.84 -10.51 -13.33
C THR A 91 6.19 -11.93 -13.74
N ASN A 92 7.44 -12.17 -14.11
CA ASN A 92 7.98 -13.48 -14.41
C ASN A 92 8.91 -13.97 -13.28
N PRO A 93 9.22 -15.28 -13.21
CA PRO A 93 10.05 -15.85 -12.14
C PRO A 93 11.43 -15.20 -12.02
N MET A 94 12.08 -14.84 -13.11
CA MET A 94 13.39 -14.20 -13.07
C MET A 94 13.35 -12.82 -12.40
N ALA A 95 12.32 -12.03 -12.70
CA ALA A 95 12.12 -10.74 -12.04
C ALA A 95 11.77 -10.91 -10.55
N MET A 96 11.03 -11.97 -10.19
CA MET A 96 10.77 -12.31 -8.78
C MET A 96 12.07 -12.68 -8.05
N ILE A 97 12.90 -13.53 -8.63
CA ILE A 97 14.20 -13.93 -8.06
C ILE A 97 15.07 -12.70 -7.82
N LYS A 98 15.18 -11.81 -8.82
CA LYS A 98 15.93 -10.56 -8.68
C LYS A 98 15.37 -9.69 -7.55
N PHE A 99 14.05 -9.52 -7.48
CA PHE A 99 13.40 -8.76 -6.41
C PHE A 99 13.72 -9.35 -5.03
N PHE A 100 13.66 -10.68 -4.87
CA PHE A 100 13.94 -11.33 -3.59
C PHE A 100 15.42 -11.15 -3.18
N HIS A 101 16.37 -11.27 -4.11
CA HIS A 101 17.78 -11.02 -3.81
C HIS A 101 18.07 -9.56 -3.40
N GLU A 102 17.38 -8.60 -4.02
CA GLU A 102 17.60 -7.19 -3.74
C GLU A 102 16.88 -6.70 -2.46
N ARG A 103 15.78 -7.36 -2.08
CA ARG A 103 14.90 -6.87 -0.99
C ARG A 103 14.88 -7.75 0.25
N ASP A 104 15.32 -9.01 0.16
CA ASP A 104 15.56 -9.84 1.34
C ASP A 104 16.99 -9.65 1.84
N ASP A 105 17.34 -8.42 2.12
CA ASP A 105 18.64 -7.96 2.60
C ASP A 105 18.47 -7.12 3.87
N GLU A 106 19.37 -7.24 4.83
CA GLU A 106 19.31 -6.52 6.09
C GLU A 106 19.49 -5.00 5.94
N GLY A 107 20.08 -4.54 4.85
CA GLY A 107 20.20 -3.13 4.49
C GLY A 107 18.95 -2.55 3.85
N ALA A 108 17.97 -3.40 3.46
CA ALA A 108 16.71 -2.95 2.91
C ALA A 108 15.80 -2.37 4.01
N ASP A 109 14.83 -1.55 3.61
CA ASP A 109 13.78 -1.11 4.52
C ASP A 109 13.03 -2.32 5.12
N LEU A 110 12.77 -2.26 6.44
CA LEU A 110 12.23 -3.39 7.19
C LEU A 110 10.87 -3.87 6.66
N GLU A 111 10.05 -2.97 6.14
CA GLU A 111 8.74 -3.30 5.60
C GLU A 111 8.87 -4.08 4.28
N ILE A 112 9.70 -3.58 3.35
CA ILE A 112 9.93 -4.25 2.07
C ILE A 112 10.66 -5.58 2.25
N MET A 113 11.57 -5.69 3.23
CA MET A 113 12.26 -6.93 3.57
C MET A 113 11.26 -7.99 4.06
N ARG A 114 10.34 -7.63 4.99
CA ARG A 114 9.29 -8.55 5.48
C ARG A 114 8.36 -8.98 4.35
N PHE A 115 7.99 -8.07 3.48
CA PHE A 115 7.18 -8.37 2.30
C PHE A 115 7.91 -9.35 1.37
N ALA A 116 9.17 -9.07 1.04
CA ALA A 116 9.98 -9.93 0.18
C ALA A 116 10.14 -11.35 0.73
N ARG A 117 10.39 -11.50 2.06
CA ARG A 117 10.48 -12.79 2.74
C ARG A 117 9.18 -13.57 2.68
N THR A 118 8.07 -12.92 2.99
CA THR A 118 6.74 -13.54 2.94
C THR A 118 6.40 -13.99 1.53
N TRP A 119 6.62 -13.13 0.54
CA TRP A 119 6.34 -13.45 -0.85
C TRP A 119 7.26 -14.54 -1.39
N LYS A 120 8.55 -14.53 -1.05
CA LYS A 120 9.52 -15.59 -1.38
C LYS A 120 9.05 -16.95 -0.84
N ALA A 121 8.61 -17.01 0.41
CA ALA A 121 8.10 -18.25 1.01
C ALA A 121 6.84 -18.79 0.29
N ILE A 122 5.89 -17.91 -0.05
CA ILE A 122 4.69 -18.28 -0.81
C ILE A 122 5.05 -18.77 -2.22
N ALA A 123 5.94 -18.07 -2.92
CA ALA A 123 6.38 -18.43 -4.26
C ALA A 123 7.09 -19.80 -4.27
N PHE A 124 7.97 -20.04 -3.29
CA PHE A 124 8.65 -21.33 -3.13
C PHE A 124 7.68 -22.46 -2.84
N ALA A 125 6.72 -22.27 -1.92
CA ALA A 125 5.70 -23.28 -1.61
C ALA A 125 4.84 -23.61 -2.83
N ARG A 126 4.55 -22.64 -3.68
CA ARG A 126 3.70 -22.81 -4.86
C ARG A 126 4.44 -23.42 -6.06
N TRP A 127 5.72 -23.07 -6.23
CA TRP A 127 6.55 -23.48 -7.38
C TRP A 127 7.97 -23.90 -6.95
N PRO A 128 8.13 -24.97 -6.14
CA PRO A 128 9.43 -25.33 -5.57
C PRO A 128 10.50 -25.60 -6.63
N ASN A 129 10.14 -26.27 -7.72
CA ASN A 129 11.10 -26.58 -8.80
C ASN A 129 11.63 -25.35 -9.53
N LEU A 130 10.90 -24.24 -9.49
CA LEU A 130 11.28 -22.99 -10.15
C LEU A 130 12.26 -22.17 -9.29
N PHE A 131 12.13 -22.23 -7.98
CA PHE A 131 12.90 -21.40 -7.05
C PHE A 131 14.01 -22.14 -6.30
N SER A 132 14.03 -23.48 -6.32
CA SER A 132 14.97 -24.28 -5.57
C SER A 132 16.45 -24.02 -5.91
N HIS A 133 16.76 -23.71 -7.16
CA HIS A 133 18.13 -23.39 -7.57
C HIS A 133 18.55 -21.98 -7.15
N ALA A 134 17.60 -21.05 -7.09
CA ALA A 134 17.87 -19.66 -6.70
C ALA A 134 18.00 -19.47 -5.18
N PHE A 135 17.32 -20.34 -4.41
CA PHE A 135 17.23 -20.24 -2.95
C PHE A 135 17.40 -21.62 -2.30
N PRO A 136 18.63 -22.20 -2.32
CA PRO A 136 18.90 -23.53 -1.78
C PRO A 136 18.65 -23.63 -0.27
N GLU A 137 18.74 -22.51 0.47
CA GLU A 137 18.44 -22.44 1.90
C GLU A 137 16.99 -22.83 2.24
N LEU A 138 16.03 -22.55 1.36
CA LEU A 138 14.62 -22.88 1.57
C LEU A 138 14.33 -24.39 1.43
N GLN A 139 15.19 -25.14 0.71
CA GLN A 139 15.06 -26.60 0.63
C GLN A 139 15.44 -27.29 1.94
N GLN A 140 16.38 -26.73 2.68
CA GLN A 140 16.84 -27.29 3.94
C GLN A 140 15.83 -27.11 5.07
N ALA A 141 15.03 -26.05 5.03
CA ALA A 141 13.99 -25.78 6.03
C ALA A 141 12.75 -26.70 5.93
N GLN A 142 12.63 -27.48 4.83
CA GLN A 142 11.50 -28.41 4.62
C GLN A 142 11.85 -29.89 4.94
N ARG A 143 13.09 -30.17 5.36
CA ARG A 143 13.55 -31.48 5.81
C ARG A 143 13.57 -31.56 7.32
#